data_e5d510468bb2e4ed6c6bfb40bd301af5
#
_entry.id   e5d510468bb2e4ed6c6bfb40bd301af5
#
_cell.length_a   1.000
_cell.length_b   1.000
_cell.length_c   1.000
_cell.angle_alpha   90.00
_cell.angle_beta   90.00
_cell.angle_gamma   90.00
#
_symmetry.space_group_name_H-M   'P 1'
#
loop_
_entity.id
_entity.type
_entity.pdbx_description
1 polymer ?
#
loop_
_entity_poly.entity_id
_entity_poly.type
_entity_poly.pdbx_seq_one_letter_code
_entity_poly.pdbx_strand_id
1 'polypeptide(L)'
;MNLYVAGCDGIDLGKQDTSDYTKDPSDFCMVIYKRAYGIQDPQIVAIYKDRPNDIREAHETAVKLAMYYNCLINIEASRVSLVGYCRDRSWLNYLMKRPSICYSDVTRKVRSGLQYGTPANLTNIDHHTDLTRDYINDFSQSIWFEEFLDEANKYSDEQKRKFDIIAAVGMALMGNEELGSLVPKPIKTEEVNTNDIGYYYDERGIKRYGIIPRHQNKILISQ
;
A
#
# COMPACT_ATOMS: atom_id res chain seq x y z
N MET A 1 -10.21 -4.34 1.39
CA MET A 1 -9.96 -2.95 1.82
C MET A 1 -8.45 -2.78 1.87
N ASN A 2 -7.88 -1.90 1.08
CA ASN A 2 -6.43 -1.75 0.99
C ASN A 2 -5.90 -0.90 2.15
N LEU A 3 -5.64 -1.53 3.30
CA LEU A 3 -5.03 -0.86 4.45
C LEU A 3 -3.55 -0.51 4.19
N TYR A 4 -2.93 -1.25 3.30
CA TYR A 4 -1.55 -1.04 2.91
C TYR A 4 -1.45 -0.69 1.44
N VAL A 5 -0.39 -0.01 1.06
CA VAL A 5 0.04 0.25 -0.31
C VAL A 5 1.55 0.12 -0.37
N ALA A 6 2.06 -0.36 -1.49
CA ALA A 6 3.49 -0.47 -1.70
C ALA A 6 3.96 0.50 -2.78
N GLY A 7 5.13 1.07 -2.56
CA GLY A 7 5.89 1.78 -3.58
C GLY A 7 7.12 0.99 -3.96
N CYS A 8 7.48 0.99 -5.22
CA CYS A 8 8.63 0.24 -5.70
C CYS A 8 9.44 1.05 -6.72
N ASP A 9 10.71 1.26 -6.39
CA ASP A 9 11.74 1.70 -7.32
C ASP A 9 12.47 0.46 -7.82
N GLY A 10 12.23 0.11 -9.08
CA GLY A 10 12.78 -1.09 -9.72
C GLY A 10 14.13 -0.83 -10.37
N ILE A 11 14.89 -1.90 -10.60
CA ILE A 11 16.08 -1.87 -11.45
C ILE A 11 15.90 -2.78 -12.66
N ASP A 12 16.47 -2.40 -13.81
CA ASP A 12 16.57 -3.24 -14.99
C ASP A 12 18.01 -3.78 -15.10
N LEU A 13 18.22 -5.04 -14.71
CA LEU A 13 19.49 -5.73 -14.94
C LEU A 13 19.57 -6.11 -16.43
N GLY A 14 20.22 -5.31 -17.25
CA GLY A 14 20.35 -5.64 -18.68
C GLY A 14 20.98 -4.57 -19.53
N LYS A 15 21.05 -3.35 -19.02
CA LYS A 15 21.88 -2.29 -19.56
C LYS A 15 23.00 -2.02 -18.57
N GLN A 16 24.00 -2.89 -18.52
CA GLN A 16 25.32 -2.45 -18.09
C GLN A 16 25.74 -1.37 -19.09
N ASP A 17 25.54 -0.11 -18.72
CA ASP A 17 26.32 0.95 -19.30
C ASP A 17 27.77 0.69 -18.93
N THR A 18 28.47 0.02 -19.83
CA THR A 18 29.87 -0.39 -19.68
C THR A 18 30.84 0.81 -19.69
N SER A 19 30.31 2.04 -19.65
CA SER A 19 31.11 3.25 -19.79
C SER A 19 31.38 4.03 -18.50
N ASP A 20 30.76 3.67 -17.35
CA ASP A 20 30.98 4.44 -16.12
C ASP A 20 31.05 3.53 -14.88
N TYR A 21 32.23 2.98 -14.63
CA TYR A 21 32.54 2.19 -13.40
C TYR A 21 32.52 3.03 -12.10
N THR A 22 32.13 4.29 -12.15
CA THR A 22 32.18 5.23 -11.02
C THR A 22 30.82 5.59 -10.42
N LYS A 23 29.71 5.06 -10.95
CA LYS A 23 28.38 5.31 -10.38
C LYS A 23 27.99 4.15 -9.48
N ASP A 24 27.68 4.46 -8.23
CA ASP A 24 27.02 3.53 -7.31
C ASP A 24 25.76 3.00 -8.00
N PRO A 25 25.68 1.69 -8.20
CA PRO A 25 24.53 1.10 -8.87
C PRO A 25 23.28 1.24 -8.00
N SER A 26 22.13 1.65 -8.57
CA SER A 26 20.84 1.67 -7.86
C SER A 26 20.45 0.28 -7.40
N ASP A 27 19.85 0.18 -6.22
CA ASP A 27 19.27 -1.03 -5.67
C ASP A 27 17.80 -1.14 -6.02
N PHE A 28 17.27 -2.36 -6.04
CA PHE A 28 15.84 -2.58 -6.05
C PHE A 28 15.29 -2.23 -4.67
N CYS A 29 14.34 -1.32 -4.60
CA CYS A 29 13.74 -0.92 -3.35
C CYS A 29 12.21 -1.03 -3.40
N MET A 30 11.63 -1.61 -2.35
CA MET A 30 10.19 -1.66 -2.12
C MET A 30 9.86 -1.28 -0.70
N VAL A 31 8.89 -0.39 -0.55
CA VAL A 31 8.40 0.10 0.74
C VAL A 31 6.93 -0.28 0.89
N ILE A 32 6.57 -0.80 2.06
CA ILE A 32 5.18 -1.03 2.43
C ILE A 32 4.73 0.08 3.39
N TYR A 33 3.71 0.80 2.97
CA TYR A 33 3.11 1.89 3.72
C TYR A 33 1.74 1.49 4.25
N LYS A 34 1.58 1.54 5.57
CA LYS A 34 0.29 1.41 6.25
C LYS A 34 -0.40 2.76 6.19
N ARG A 35 -1.59 2.78 5.64
CA ARG A 35 -2.39 3.98 5.44
C ARG A 35 -3.06 4.40 6.75
N ALA A 36 -3.31 5.70 6.93
CA ALA A 36 -4.10 6.19 8.05
C ALA A 36 -5.47 5.49 8.11
N TYR A 37 -5.87 5.07 9.31
CA TYR A 37 -7.14 4.39 9.52
C TYR A 37 -7.73 4.74 10.89
N GLY A 38 -8.86 5.43 10.91
CA GLY A 38 -9.46 5.93 12.14
C GLY A 38 -8.53 6.93 12.83
N ILE A 39 -8.14 6.61 14.07
CA ILE A 39 -7.19 7.40 14.88
C ILE A 39 -5.73 6.93 14.72
N GLN A 40 -5.47 5.94 13.87
CA GLN A 40 -4.13 5.41 13.67
C GLN A 40 -3.41 6.20 12.59
N ASP A 41 -2.25 6.73 12.95
CA ASP A 41 -1.36 7.41 12.03
C ASP A 41 -0.83 6.47 10.95
N PRO A 42 -0.52 7.02 9.78
CA PRO A 42 0.13 6.26 8.73
C PRO A 42 1.56 5.92 9.12
N GLN A 43 2.08 4.81 8.58
CA GLN A 43 3.41 4.33 8.96
C GLN A 43 4.04 3.49 7.85
N ILE A 44 5.36 3.64 7.64
CA ILE A 44 6.14 2.65 6.90
C ILE A 44 6.30 1.42 7.81
N VAL A 45 5.93 0.23 7.31
CA VAL A 45 5.92 -1.02 8.09
C VAL A 45 6.91 -2.06 7.57
N ALA A 46 7.43 -1.89 6.37
CA ALA A 46 8.50 -2.73 5.83
C ALA A 46 9.27 -1.99 4.74
N ILE A 47 10.57 -2.23 4.69
CA ILE A 47 11.46 -1.81 3.60
C ILE A 47 12.20 -3.06 3.14
N TYR A 48 12.20 -3.30 1.84
CA TYR A 48 13.07 -4.28 1.18
C TYR A 48 13.96 -3.52 0.21
N LYS A 49 15.26 -3.54 0.45
CA LYS A 49 16.28 -2.93 -0.40
C LYS A 49 17.36 -3.96 -0.64
N ASP A 50 17.58 -4.32 -1.89
CA ASP A 50 18.57 -5.34 -2.26
C ASP A 50 18.96 -5.22 -3.74
N ARG A 51 20.13 -5.75 -4.06
CA ARG A 51 20.62 -5.91 -5.43
C ARG A 51 21.02 -7.37 -5.68
N PRO A 52 20.05 -8.29 -5.83
CA PRO A 52 20.36 -9.69 -6.07
C PRO A 52 21.01 -9.88 -7.44
N ASN A 53 21.80 -10.95 -7.58
CA ASN A 53 22.39 -11.33 -8.85
C ASN A 53 21.34 -11.70 -9.91
N ASP A 54 20.21 -12.25 -9.48
CA ASP A 54 19.05 -12.52 -10.32
C ASP A 54 17.91 -11.61 -9.89
N ILE A 55 17.56 -10.65 -10.74
CA ILE A 55 16.48 -9.70 -10.48
C ILE A 55 15.12 -10.38 -10.20
N ARG A 56 14.94 -11.62 -10.67
CA ARG A 56 13.71 -12.37 -10.41
C ARG A 56 13.52 -12.66 -8.92
N GLU A 57 14.60 -12.76 -8.13
CA GLU A 57 14.50 -12.91 -6.67
C GLU A 57 13.91 -11.67 -6.02
N ALA A 58 14.30 -10.46 -6.45
CA ALA A 58 13.71 -9.22 -5.97
C ALA A 58 12.24 -9.10 -6.39
N HIS A 59 11.92 -9.43 -7.65
CA HIS A 59 10.53 -9.41 -8.12
C HIS A 59 9.64 -10.38 -7.35
N GLU A 60 10.13 -11.59 -7.07
CA GLU A 60 9.40 -12.59 -6.29
C GLU A 60 9.18 -12.12 -4.85
N THR A 61 10.20 -11.54 -4.23
CA THR A 61 10.11 -10.97 -2.89
C THR A 61 9.09 -9.83 -2.85
N ALA A 62 9.13 -8.93 -3.84
CA ALA A 62 8.17 -7.83 -3.94
C ALA A 62 6.72 -8.33 -4.03
N VAL A 63 6.45 -9.32 -4.88
CA VAL A 63 5.10 -9.87 -5.00
C VAL A 63 4.68 -10.63 -3.75
N LYS A 64 5.58 -11.38 -3.10
CA LYS A 64 5.30 -12.06 -1.81
C LYS A 64 4.96 -11.05 -0.71
N LEU A 65 5.67 -9.93 -0.62
CA LEU A 65 5.34 -8.84 0.29
C LEU A 65 3.97 -8.25 -0.02
N ALA A 66 3.66 -7.99 -1.29
CA ALA A 66 2.34 -7.48 -1.69
C ALA A 66 1.22 -8.47 -1.35
N MET A 67 1.44 -9.78 -1.49
CA MET A 67 0.50 -10.82 -1.08
C MET A 67 0.32 -10.84 0.44
N TYR A 68 1.41 -10.80 1.20
CA TYR A 68 1.37 -10.84 2.66
C TYR A 68 0.61 -9.65 3.25
N TYR A 69 0.86 -8.44 2.75
CA TYR A 69 0.20 -7.22 3.21
C TYR A 69 -1.14 -6.97 2.50
N ASN A 70 -1.51 -7.81 1.53
CA ASN A 70 -2.71 -7.64 0.69
C ASN A 70 -2.81 -6.22 0.13
N CYS A 71 -1.78 -5.77 -0.58
CA CYS A 71 -1.67 -4.42 -1.11
C CYS A 71 -1.36 -4.38 -2.60
N LEU A 72 -1.54 -3.22 -3.20
CA LEU A 72 -1.13 -2.93 -4.57
C LEU A 72 0.25 -2.27 -4.56
N ILE A 73 1.06 -2.60 -5.56
CA ILE A 73 2.39 -2.04 -5.78
C ILE A 73 2.28 -0.90 -6.81
N ASN A 74 2.57 0.32 -6.41
CA ASN A 74 2.82 1.42 -7.33
C ASN A 74 4.30 1.41 -7.71
N ILE A 75 4.61 1.10 -8.96
CA ILE A 75 5.97 0.98 -9.48
C ILE A 75 6.40 2.22 -10.25
N GLU A 76 7.70 2.44 -10.38
CA GLU A 76 8.21 3.36 -11.39
C GLU A 76 7.98 2.78 -12.80
N ALA A 77 7.17 3.47 -13.61
CA ALA A 77 6.70 2.96 -14.91
C ALA A 77 7.79 2.81 -15.98
N SER A 78 8.97 3.41 -15.78
CA SER A 78 10.13 3.24 -16.67
C SER A 78 10.80 1.88 -16.51
N ARG A 79 10.56 1.20 -15.37
CA ARG A 79 11.14 -0.10 -15.01
C ARG A 79 10.15 -1.22 -15.30
N VAL A 80 10.16 -1.73 -16.52
CA VAL A 80 9.16 -2.66 -17.03
C VAL A 80 9.39 -4.13 -16.64
N SER A 81 10.55 -4.47 -16.06
CA SER A 81 10.92 -5.85 -15.73
C SER A 81 9.96 -6.52 -14.75
N LEU A 82 9.55 -5.81 -13.68
CA LEU A 82 8.57 -6.31 -12.72
C LEU A 82 7.19 -6.52 -13.36
N VAL A 83 6.77 -5.63 -14.27
CA VAL A 83 5.49 -5.80 -15.00
C VAL A 83 5.52 -7.05 -15.86
N GLY A 84 6.62 -7.28 -16.59
CA GLY A 84 6.84 -8.50 -17.37
C GLY A 84 6.76 -9.75 -16.49
N TYR A 85 7.49 -9.75 -15.38
CA TYR A 85 7.48 -10.84 -14.41
C TYR A 85 6.09 -11.16 -13.87
N CYS A 86 5.33 -10.14 -13.50
CA CYS A 86 3.95 -10.30 -13.03
C CYS A 86 3.00 -10.79 -14.13
N ARG A 87 3.21 -10.34 -15.38
CA ARG A 87 2.40 -10.77 -16.52
C ARG A 87 2.58 -12.26 -16.78
N ASP A 88 3.82 -12.74 -16.81
CA ASP A 88 4.16 -14.14 -17.08
C ASP A 88 3.58 -15.11 -16.02
N ARG A 89 3.30 -14.62 -14.82
CA ARG A 89 2.74 -15.37 -13.69
C ARG A 89 1.27 -15.09 -13.40
N SER A 90 0.61 -14.28 -14.22
CA SER A 90 -0.78 -13.85 -14.00
C SER A 90 -0.98 -13.08 -12.68
N TRP A 91 0.04 -12.30 -12.23
CA TRP A 91 0.05 -11.53 -10.99
C TRP A 91 -0.13 -10.03 -11.19
N LEU A 92 -0.59 -9.60 -12.36
CA LEU A 92 -0.84 -8.18 -12.66
C LEU A 92 -1.87 -7.52 -11.73
N ASN A 93 -2.68 -8.30 -11.04
CA ASN A 93 -3.64 -7.83 -10.05
C ASN A 93 -3.00 -7.27 -8.78
N TYR A 94 -1.70 -7.52 -8.55
CA TYR A 94 -0.93 -6.90 -7.47
C TYR A 94 -0.29 -5.58 -7.87
N LEU A 95 -0.31 -5.23 -9.14
CA LEU A 95 0.24 -3.96 -9.61
C LEU A 95 -0.85 -2.88 -9.65
N MET A 96 -0.51 -1.70 -9.15
CA MET A 96 -1.37 -0.52 -9.26
C MET A 96 -1.41 -0.05 -10.71
N LYS A 97 -2.60 0.23 -11.20
CA LYS A 97 -2.76 0.97 -12.45
C LYS A 97 -2.17 2.36 -12.27
N ARG A 98 -1.83 3.00 -13.39
CA ARG A 98 -1.28 4.35 -13.37
C ARG A 98 -2.19 5.29 -12.56
N PRO A 99 -1.67 5.95 -11.52
CA PRO A 99 -2.44 6.89 -10.71
C PRO A 99 -3.04 8.02 -11.57
N SER A 100 -4.24 8.47 -11.23
CA SER A 100 -4.97 9.49 -11.98
C SER A 100 -4.25 10.83 -12.02
N ILE A 101 -3.51 11.16 -10.97
CA ILE A 101 -2.69 12.36 -10.88
C ILE A 101 -1.60 12.42 -11.96
N CYS A 102 -1.17 11.28 -12.50
CA CYS A 102 -0.18 11.20 -13.57
C CYS A 102 -0.75 11.51 -14.97
N TYR A 103 -2.06 11.68 -15.07
CA TYR A 103 -2.71 12.07 -16.32
C TYR A 103 -2.84 13.59 -16.35
N SER A 104 -1.93 14.28 -17.06
CA SER A 104 -2.20 15.67 -17.46
C SER A 104 -3.34 15.68 -18.49
N ASP A 105 -4.16 16.73 -18.48
CA ASP A 105 -5.32 16.88 -19.39
C ASP A 105 -4.96 16.72 -20.89
N VAL A 106 -3.71 16.93 -21.23
CA VAL A 106 -3.18 16.83 -22.61
C VAL A 106 -2.89 15.37 -23.02
N THR A 107 -2.68 14.45 -22.06
CA THR A 107 -2.24 13.07 -22.33
C THR A 107 -3.31 12.01 -22.04
N ARG A 108 -4.58 12.39 -21.93
CA ARG A 108 -5.72 11.47 -21.89
C ARG A 108 -5.82 10.54 -23.10
N LYS A 109 -5.05 10.77 -24.14
CA LYS A 109 -4.85 9.78 -25.21
C LYS A 109 -3.98 8.65 -24.65
N VAL A 110 -4.69 7.66 -24.13
CA VAL A 110 -4.15 6.34 -23.76
C VAL A 110 -3.18 5.88 -24.84
N ARG A 111 -1.88 6.02 -24.61
CA ARG A 111 -0.92 5.19 -25.33
C ARG A 111 -1.13 3.78 -24.80
N SER A 112 -1.84 2.99 -25.57
CA SER A 112 -2.04 1.57 -25.33
C SER A 112 -0.67 0.91 -25.14
N GLY A 113 -0.31 0.57 -23.89
CA GLY A 113 0.91 -0.17 -23.65
C GLY A 113 1.28 -0.35 -22.19
N LEU A 114 1.41 0.69 -21.43
CA LEU A 114 1.81 0.63 -20.02
C LEU A 114 0.78 1.33 -19.15
N GLN A 115 -0.13 0.52 -18.60
CA GLN A 115 -1.19 1.01 -17.74
C GLN A 115 -0.84 0.90 -16.24
N TYR A 116 0.40 0.57 -15.90
CA TYR A 116 0.85 0.35 -14.52
C TYR A 116 1.88 1.38 -14.11
N GLY A 117 1.82 1.77 -12.83
CA GLY A 117 2.83 2.57 -12.16
C GLY A 117 2.89 4.05 -12.56
N THR A 118 3.78 4.75 -11.92
CA THR A 118 4.00 6.20 -12.03
C THR A 118 5.17 6.51 -12.96
N PRO A 119 5.01 7.34 -14.00
CA PRO A 119 6.12 7.74 -14.86
C PRO A 119 7.14 8.60 -14.10
N ALA A 120 8.43 8.34 -14.29
CA ALA A 120 9.53 9.12 -13.73
C ALA A 120 9.80 10.40 -14.55
N ASN A 121 8.84 11.32 -14.58
CA ASN A 121 9.04 12.67 -15.09
C ASN A 121 9.26 13.67 -13.95
N LEU A 122 9.77 14.84 -14.24
CA LEU A 122 10.10 15.85 -13.22
C LEU A 122 8.88 16.21 -12.35
N THR A 123 7.71 16.39 -12.96
CA THR A 123 6.48 16.74 -12.22
C THR A 123 6.12 15.68 -11.20
N ASN A 124 6.18 14.39 -11.55
CA ASN A 124 5.89 13.30 -10.63
C ASN A 124 6.99 13.14 -9.57
N ILE A 125 8.26 13.37 -9.96
CA ILE A 125 9.39 13.34 -9.01
C ILE A 125 9.23 14.46 -7.98
N ASP A 126 8.91 15.67 -8.40
CA ASP A 126 8.68 16.80 -7.50
C ASP A 126 7.50 16.51 -6.58
N HIS A 127 6.38 16.01 -7.13
CA HIS A 127 5.20 15.68 -6.35
C HIS A 127 5.47 14.61 -5.28
N HIS A 128 6.09 13.49 -5.65
CA HIS A 128 6.39 12.45 -4.65
C HIS A 128 7.45 12.90 -3.62
N THR A 129 8.33 13.84 -3.99
CA THR A 129 9.28 14.44 -3.06
C THR A 129 8.56 15.32 -2.03
N ASP A 130 7.60 16.12 -2.48
CA ASP A 130 6.79 16.96 -1.59
C ASP A 130 5.96 16.08 -0.64
N LEU A 131 5.30 15.05 -1.13
CA LEU A 131 4.58 14.08 -0.29
C LEU A 131 5.49 13.40 0.75
N THR A 132 6.72 13.06 0.36
CA THR A 132 7.68 12.46 1.29
C THR A 132 8.12 13.46 2.37
N ARG A 133 8.31 14.72 2.00
CA ARG A 133 8.64 15.79 2.94
C ARG A 133 7.51 16.02 3.94
N ASP A 134 6.27 16.07 3.45
CA ASP A 134 5.09 16.24 4.30
C ASP A 134 4.94 15.05 5.26
N TYR A 135 5.12 13.81 4.77
CA TYR A 135 5.10 12.63 5.61
C TYR A 135 6.15 12.67 6.74
N ILE A 136 7.38 13.09 6.43
CA ILE A 136 8.44 13.24 7.44
C ILE A 136 8.06 14.31 8.46
N ASN A 137 7.55 15.46 8.01
CA ASN A 137 7.20 16.57 8.89
C ASN A 137 6.03 16.21 9.83
N ASP A 138 5.02 15.56 9.31
CA ASP A 138 3.78 15.29 10.05
C ASP A 138 3.88 14.04 10.94
N PHE A 139 4.68 13.04 10.52
CA PHE A 139 4.70 11.70 11.12
C PHE A 139 6.11 11.23 11.52
N SER A 140 7.05 12.13 11.76
CA SER A 140 8.44 11.79 12.12
C SER A 140 8.54 10.83 13.30
N GLN A 141 7.63 10.93 14.27
CA GLN A 141 7.59 10.06 15.46
C GLN A 141 7.21 8.60 15.13
N SER A 142 6.63 8.33 13.94
CA SER A 142 6.22 7.03 13.47
C SER A 142 7.22 6.40 12.50
N ILE A 143 8.39 7.02 12.30
CA ILE A 143 9.44 6.53 11.41
C ILE A 143 10.44 5.70 12.22
N TRP A 144 10.51 4.39 11.92
CA TRP A 144 11.31 3.41 12.64
C TRP A 144 12.52 2.91 11.87
N PHE A 145 12.64 3.26 10.59
CA PHE A 145 13.68 2.77 9.69
C PHE A 145 14.82 3.78 9.59
N GLU A 146 15.97 3.42 10.16
CA GLU A 146 17.17 4.25 10.18
C GLU A 146 17.66 4.52 8.75
N GLU A 147 17.61 3.52 7.87
CA GLU A 147 18.04 3.63 6.48
C GLU A 147 17.23 4.69 5.71
N PHE A 148 15.94 4.82 5.98
CA PHE A 148 15.10 5.86 5.39
C PHE A 148 15.50 7.25 5.91
N LEU A 149 15.74 7.38 7.21
CA LEU A 149 16.19 8.65 7.81
C LEU A 149 17.57 9.05 7.29
N ASP A 150 18.47 8.10 7.11
CA ASP A 150 19.80 8.33 6.56
C ASP A 150 19.76 8.83 5.11
N GLU A 151 18.89 8.25 4.27
CA GLU A 151 18.68 8.75 2.91
C GLU A 151 18.02 10.13 2.93
N ALA A 152 17.03 10.36 3.78
CA ALA A 152 16.34 11.64 3.90
C ALA A 152 17.29 12.77 4.30
N ASN A 153 18.20 12.51 5.24
CA ASN A 153 19.21 13.48 5.66
C ASN A 153 20.23 13.83 4.56
N LYS A 154 20.49 12.90 3.64
CA LYS A 154 21.43 13.09 2.53
C LYS A 154 20.75 13.60 1.26
N TYR A 155 19.41 13.60 1.25
CA TYR A 155 18.65 13.97 0.08
C TYR A 155 18.89 15.42 -0.33
N SER A 156 19.19 15.63 -1.60
CA SER A 156 19.34 16.96 -2.18
C SER A 156 18.66 17.03 -3.56
N ASP A 157 18.16 18.21 -3.88
CA ASP A 157 17.51 18.47 -5.17
C ASP A 157 18.40 18.19 -6.38
N GLU A 158 19.72 18.30 -6.22
CA GLU A 158 20.70 18.01 -7.28
C GLU A 158 20.89 16.50 -7.52
N GLN A 159 20.51 15.65 -6.56
CA GLN A 159 20.77 14.21 -6.57
C GLN A 159 19.52 13.34 -6.45
N LYS A 160 18.35 13.88 -6.80
CA LYS A 160 17.01 13.23 -6.63
C LYS A 160 16.92 11.76 -7.07
N ARG A 161 17.80 11.30 -7.96
CA ARG A 161 17.75 9.94 -8.54
C ARG A 161 18.67 8.92 -7.88
N LYS A 162 19.30 9.29 -6.75
CA LYS A 162 20.26 8.42 -6.05
C LYS A 162 19.70 7.77 -4.79
N PHE A 163 18.45 8.01 -4.47
CA PHE A 163 17.86 7.63 -3.20
C PHE A 163 16.69 6.68 -3.43
N ASP A 164 17.01 5.38 -3.45
CA ASP A 164 16.05 4.33 -3.83
C ASP A 164 14.90 4.22 -2.82
N ILE A 165 15.19 4.38 -1.50
CA ILE A 165 14.14 4.34 -0.47
C ILE A 165 13.22 5.55 -0.58
N ILE A 166 13.77 6.75 -0.78
CA ILE A 166 12.98 7.99 -0.96
C ILE A 166 12.05 7.85 -2.16
N ALA A 167 12.57 7.33 -3.29
CA ALA A 167 11.77 7.09 -4.48
C ALA A 167 10.64 6.09 -4.21
N ALA A 168 10.95 4.96 -3.55
CA ALA A 168 9.95 3.96 -3.21
C ALA A 168 8.89 4.49 -2.22
N VAL A 169 9.28 5.29 -1.22
CA VAL A 169 8.35 5.96 -0.30
C VAL A 169 7.43 6.91 -1.09
N GLY A 170 8.00 7.74 -1.96
CA GLY A 170 7.23 8.65 -2.80
C GLY A 170 6.21 7.91 -3.67
N MET A 171 6.59 6.78 -4.28
CA MET A 171 5.67 5.94 -5.03
C MET A 171 4.55 5.37 -4.15
N ALA A 172 4.85 4.96 -2.90
CA ALA A 172 3.84 4.47 -1.97
C ALA A 172 2.85 5.59 -1.59
N LEU A 173 3.33 6.81 -1.34
CA LEU A 173 2.50 7.96 -0.99
C LEU A 173 1.61 8.39 -2.16
N MET A 174 2.11 8.43 -3.40
CA MET A 174 1.27 8.65 -4.59
C MET A 174 0.20 7.56 -4.75
N GLY A 175 0.56 6.30 -4.47
CA GLY A 175 -0.39 5.21 -4.44
C GLY A 175 -1.45 5.36 -3.34
N ASN A 176 -1.08 5.93 -2.18
CA ASN A 176 -2.01 6.25 -1.11
C ASN A 176 -3.01 7.34 -1.53
N GLU A 177 -2.58 8.38 -2.22
CA GLU A 177 -3.46 9.41 -2.77
C GLU A 177 -4.47 8.81 -3.75
N GLU A 178 -4.02 7.96 -4.69
CA GLU A 178 -4.90 7.31 -5.67
C GLU A 178 -5.98 6.46 -5.00
N LEU A 179 -5.65 5.77 -3.91
CA LEU A 179 -6.59 4.94 -3.17
C LEU A 179 -7.59 5.78 -2.33
N GLY A 180 -7.34 7.07 -2.15
CA GLY A 180 -8.20 7.98 -1.38
C GLY A 180 -8.29 7.64 0.11
N SER A 181 -9.13 8.36 0.86
CA SER A 181 -9.28 8.17 2.30
C SER A 181 -9.92 6.84 2.66
N LEU A 182 -9.39 6.18 3.69
CA LEU A 182 -9.99 4.99 4.29
C LEU A 182 -11.05 5.42 5.32
N VAL A 183 -12.32 5.24 4.96
CA VAL A 183 -13.40 5.44 5.93
C VAL A 183 -13.64 4.12 6.66
N PRO A 184 -13.52 4.08 8.00
CA PRO A 184 -13.89 2.91 8.78
C PRO A 184 -15.37 2.60 8.50
N LYS A 185 -15.65 1.38 8.05
CA LYS A 185 -17.06 0.94 8.06
C LYS A 185 -17.49 0.95 9.52
N PRO A 186 -18.61 1.59 9.86
CA PRO A 186 -19.15 1.49 11.20
C PRO A 186 -19.27 0.00 11.52
N ILE A 187 -18.63 -0.42 12.61
CA ILE A 187 -18.86 -1.75 13.15
C ILE A 187 -20.36 -1.74 13.42
N LYS A 188 -21.13 -2.55 12.67
CA LYS A 188 -22.48 -2.86 13.11
C LYS A 188 -22.30 -3.57 14.45
N THR A 189 -22.27 -2.82 15.51
CA THR A 189 -22.63 -3.36 16.81
C THR A 189 -24.02 -3.93 16.58
N GLU A 190 -24.15 -5.25 16.51
CA GLU A 190 -25.45 -5.84 16.75
C GLU A 190 -25.87 -5.21 18.06
N GLU A 191 -26.89 -4.35 18.00
CA GLU A 191 -27.50 -3.85 19.20
C GLU A 191 -27.89 -5.10 19.96
N VAL A 192 -27.14 -5.38 21.02
CA VAL A 192 -27.56 -6.37 22.00
C VAL A 192 -28.80 -5.75 22.58
N ASN A 193 -29.96 -6.18 22.05
CA ASN A 193 -31.23 -5.69 22.47
C ASN A 193 -31.36 -6.11 23.91
N THR A 194 -31.15 -5.19 24.83
CA THR A 194 -31.21 -5.46 26.30
C THR A 194 -32.57 -5.96 26.70
N ASN A 195 -33.57 -5.89 25.80
CA ASN A 195 -34.92 -6.46 25.98
C ASN A 195 -34.96 -7.98 25.78
N ASP A 196 -33.87 -8.60 25.31
CA ASP A 196 -33.80 -10.05 25.11
C ASP A 196 -33.31 -10.80 26.37
N ILE A 197 -33.13 -10.13 27.48
CA ILE A 197 -32.75 -10.77 28.77
C ILE A 197 -33.98 -10.86 29.66
N GLY A 198 -34.34 -12.06 30.00
CA GLY A 198 -35.54 -12.31 30.83
C GLY A 198 -35.72 -13.78 31.16
N TYR A 199 -36.93 -14.12 31.66
CA TYR A 199 -37.30 -15.48 31.87
C TYR A 199 -37.84 -16.11 30.61
N TYR A 200 -37.38 -17.32 30.30
CA TYR A 200 -37.89 -18.16 29.21
C TYR A 200 -38.02 -19.61 29.66
N TYR A 201 -38.80 -20.40 28.94
CA TYR A 201 -38.90 -21.84 29.18
C TYR A 201 -38.01 -22.57 28.18
N ASP A 202 -37.14 -23.46 28.65
CA ASP A 202 -36.34 -24.31 27.78
C ASP A 202 -37.19 -25.42 27.12
N GLU A 203 -36.56 -26.19 26.22
CA GLU A 203 -37.21 -27.28 25.49
C GLU A 203 -37.84 -28.37 26.41
N ARG A 204 -37.47 -28.37 27.67
CA ARG A 204 -37.98 -29.28 28.72
C ARG A 204 -39.06 -28.61 29.57
N GLY A 205 -39.50 -27.40 29.24
CA GLY A 205 -40.49 -26.66 30.00
C GLY A 205 -39.97 -26.08 31.33
N ILE A 206 -38.66 -26.01 31.53
CA ILE A 206 -38.06 -25.47 32.78
C ILE A 206 -37.85 -23.97 32.59
N LYS A 207 -38.33 -23.17 33.54
CA LYS A 207 -38.13 -21.72 33.57
C LYS A 207 -36.68 -21.37 33.86
N ARG A 208 -36.03 -20.61 32.93
CA ARG A 208 -34.66 -20.11 33.04
C ARG A 208 -34.61 -18.62 32.92
N TYR A 209 -33.58 -18.02 33.49
CA TYR A 209 -33.30 -16.60 33.34
C TYR A 209 -32.04 -16.44 32.51
N GLY A 210 -32.10 -15.62 31.45
CA GLY A 210 -31.00 -15.38 30.53
C GLY A 210 -31.44 -14.70 29.23
N ILE A 211 -30.67 -14.85 28.20
CA ILE A 211 -31.00 -14.33 26.84
C ILE A 211 -32.15 -15.16 26.28
N ILE A 212 -33.26 -14.49 25.96
CA ILE A 212 -34.47 -15.15 25.42
C ILE A 212 -34.18 -15.60 23.96
N PRO A 213 -34.28 -16.88 23.61
CA PRO A 213 -34.09 -17.35 22.25
C PRO A 213 -35.07 -16.71 21.28
N ARG A 214 -34.60 -16.22 20.10
CA ARG A 214 -35.40 -15.47 19.11
C ARG A 214 -36.68 -16.19 18.63
N HIS A 215 -36.73 -17.51 18.69
CA HIS A 215 -37.90 -18.30 18.30
C HIS A 215 -39.04 -18.25 19.31
N GLN A 216 -38.82 -17.78 20.55
CA GLN A 216 -39.83 -17.65 21.60
C GLN A 216 -40.46 -16.24 21.69
N ASN A 217 -39.89 -15.24 21.04
CA ASN A 217 -40.42 -13.86 21.06
C ASN A 217 -41.78 -13.68 20.32
N LYS A 218 -42.30 -14.71 19.65
CA LYS A 218 -43.59 -14.64 18.95
C LYS A 218 -44.82 -15.00 19.81
N ILE A 219 -44.61 -15.40 21.04
CA ILE A 219 -45.75 -15.90 21.89
C ILE A 219 -46.21 -14.92 22.99
N LEU A 220 -45.52 -13.80 23.17
CA LEU A 220 -45.79 -12.85 24.27
C LEU A 220 -46.56 -11.59 23.89
N ILE A 221 -47.20 -11.52 22.73
CA ILE A 221 -48.02 -10.35 22.31
C ILE A 221 -49.49 -10.79 22.09
N SER A 222 -50.04 -11.59 22.98
CA SER A 222 -51.50 -11.78 23.07
C SER A 222 -51.90 -12.32 24.45
N GLN A 223 -51.93 -11.44 25.41
CA GLN A 223 -52.89 -11.44 26.53
C GLN A 223 -53.02 -10.02 27.10
#